data_cbbf1f8dcefb52de36853bf0b7acd0e9
#
_entry.id   cbbf1f8dcefb52de36853bf0b7acd0e9
#
_cell.length_a   1.000
_cell.length_b   1.000
_cell.length_c   1.000
_cell.angle_alpha   90.00
_cell.angle_beta   90.00
_cell.angle_gamma   90.00
#
_symmetry.space_group_name_H-M   'P 1'
#
loop_
_entity.id
_entity.type
_entity.pdbx_description
1 polymer ?
#
loop_
_entity_poly.entity_id
_entity_poly.type
_entity_poly.pdbx_seq_one_letter_code
_entity_poly.pdbx_strand_id
1 'polypeptide(L)'
;MKISYVAGLLTIMLLLASCGTSRKTSKGGAADGTTPFSTAAHVSTVIGNNSTAKAITAKIKAKLSLPSDNISTSGTLRMKRGEVIQVSLVDPILGITEVVRIEFTKDKVLIIDRLGRRYLEEPYSKVDFLQKAGISFNMLESLFWNELFQPGKTGIDAKDFSLKAEEADLLTIGFKDKYLDYSFATERSSGKLRQTSISTVNSADYSLNFVYDDFKEFCGQTFPYSETLQFASADGKLLELSLRMSGLKNDSDWSASTKVSSRYQKLDAETLLKSLISR
;
A
#
# COMPACT_ATOMS: atom_id res chain seq x y z
N MET A 1 -20.40 0.95 48.09
CA MET A 1 -18.97 1.16 48.27
C MET A 1 -18.30 1.18 46.91
N LYS A 2 -18.48 2.27 46.13
CA LYS A 2 -17.91 2.50 44.79
C LYS A 2 -17.82 4.02 44.53
N ILE A 3 -17.04 4.75 45.33
CA ILE A 3 -16.73 6.18 45.09
C ILE A 3 -15.35 6.42 45.72
N SER A 4 -14.28 5.90 45.14
CA SER A 4 -12.91 6.24 45.64
C SER A 4 -11.81 6.13 44.61
N TYR A 5 -12.11 5.86 43.32
CA TYR A 5 -11.06 5.75 42.31
C TYR A 5 -11.07 6.89 41.27
N VAL A 6 -12.01 7.83 41.35
CA VAL A 6 -12.13 8.98 40.41
C VAL A 6 -11.35 10.22 40.91
N ALA A 7 -11.03 10.29 42.19
CA ALA A 7 -10.30 11.43 42.80
C ALA A 7 -8.75 11.36 42.63
N GLY A 8 -8.19 10.21 42.26
CA GLY A 8 -6.75 10.01 42.09
C GLY A 8 -6.18 10.39 40.71
N LEU A 9 -7.03 10.55 39.69
CA LEU A 9 -6.59 10.78 38.31
C LEU A 9 -6.59 12.25 37.90
N LEU A 10 -7.11 13.15 38.73
CA LEU A 10 -7.23 14.60 38.40
C LEU A 10 -6.08 15.45 38.97
N THR A 11 -5.14 14.87 39.73
CA THR A 11 -4.08 15.61 40.42
C THR A 11 -2.72 15.57 39.71
N ILE A 12 -2.59 14.87 38.57
CA ILE A 12 -1.31 14.75 37.83
C ILE A 12 -1.26 15.69 36.58
N MET A 13 -2.33 16.40 36.27
CA MET A 13 -2.42 17.23 35.04
C MET A 13 -2.18 18.73 35.26
N LEU A 14 -1.60 19.16 36.40
CA LEU A 14 -1.50 20.60 36.77
C LEU A 14 -0.06 21.10 37.07
N LEU A 15 0.98 20.44 36.56
CA LEU A 15 2.37 20.88 36.83
C LEU A 15 3.27 21.04 35.58
N LEU A 16 2.72 21.39 34.40
CA LEU A 16 3.55 21.80 33.27
C LEU A 16 3.09 23.14 32.63
N ALA A 17 2.91 24.16 33.48
CA ALA A 17 2.83 25.53 33.00
C ALA A 17 4.02 26.32 33.59
N SER A 18 5.17 26.29 32.93
CA SER A 18 6.28 27.21 33.21
C SER A 18 6.66 27.93 31.93
N CYS A 19 6.26 29.18 31.84
CA CYS A 19 6.74 30.18 30.91
C CYS A 19 8.26 30.33 30.98
N GLY A 20 8.95 30.30 29.85
CA GLY A 20 10.36 30.67 29.70
C GLY A 20 10.54 31.72 28.62
N THR A 21 10.81 32.90 29.07
CA THR A 21 11.04 34.18 28.41
C THR A 21 12.13 34.15 27.32
N SER A 22 11.87 34.84 26.22
CA SER A 22 12.85 35.22 25.18
C SER A 22 14.10 35.89 25.78
N ARG A 23 15.28 35.40 25.43
CA ARG A 23 16.53 36.16 25.45
C ARG A 23 17.25 36.02 24.11
N LYS A 24 17.24 37.10 23.33
CA LYS A 24 18.21 37.31 22.26
C LYS A 24 19.60 37.41 22.91
N THR A 25 20.52 36.58 22.48
CA THR A 25 21.96 36.85 22.64
C THR A 25 22.67 36.39 21.36
N SER A 26 23.39 37.34 20.80
CA SER A 26 24.20 37.21 19.60
C SER A 26 25.57 36.63 19.90
N LYS A 27 26.14 35.93 18.90
CA LYS A 27 27.54 35.65 18.60
C LYS A 27 28.28 34.61 19.43
N GLY A 28 28.73 33.61 18.68
CA GLY A 28 29.83 32.71 19.04
C GLY A 28 29.73 31.39 18.24
N GLY A 29 30.51 31.27 17.14
CA GLY A 29 30.43 30.13 16.26
C GLY A 29 30.98 28.84 16.89
N ALA A 30 30.32 27.78 16.62
CA ALA A 30 30.87 26.48 16.38
C ALA A 30 30.00 25.89 15.26
N ALA A 31 30.62 25.65 14.11
CA ALA A 31 29.97 24.94 13.01
C ALA A 31 29.81 23.48 13.42
N ASP A 32 28.68 23.15 14.02
CA ASP A 32 28.22 21.79 14.10
C ASP A 32 27.69 21.42 12.70
N GLY A 33 28.39 20.51 12.02
CA GLY A 33 28.18 20.18 10.61
C GLY A 33 26.92 19.36 10.34
N THR A 34 25.80 19.70 10.97
CA THR A 34 24.50 19.14 10.62
C THR A 34 23.92 19.91 9.46
N THR A 35 24.07 19.35 8.26
CA THR A 35 23.33 19.85 7.08
C THR A 35 21.85 19.90 7.43
N PRO A 36 21.16 21.03 7.21
CA PRO A 36 19.73 21.13 7.47
C PRO A 36 18.98 20.03 6.74
N PHE A 37 18.03 19.35 7.39
CA PHE A 37 17.21 18.33 6.76
C PHE A 37 16.56 18.90 5.49
N SER A 38 16.70 18.17 4.38
CA SER A 38 16.09 18.49 3.10
C SER A 38 15.12 17.39 2.69
N THR A 39 13.83 17.71 2.63
CA THR A 39 12.80 16.79 2.15
C THR A 39 13.12 16.27 0.75
N ALA A 40 13.59 17.14 -0.15
CA ALA A 40 13.94 16.74 -1.51
C ALA A 40 15.12 15.75 -1.54
N ALA A 41 16.14 15.96 -0.70
CA ALA A 41 17.24 14.99 -0.59
C ALA A 41 16.76 13.66 -0.02
N HIS A 42 15.89 13.68 0.98
CA HIS A 42 15.31 12.45 1.55
C HIS A 42 14.45 11.71 0.52
N VAL A 43 13.58 12.38 -0.24
CA VAL A 43 12.81 11.80 -1.36
C VAL A 43 13.76 11.14 -2.37
N SER A 44 14.88 11.78 -2.71
CA SER A 44 15.87 11.18 -3.62
C SER A 44 16.49 9.90 -3.04
N THR A 45 16.70 9.86 -1.73
CA THR A 45 17.18 8.63 -1.04
C THR A 45 16.12 7.53 -1.14
N VAL A 46 14.84 7.85 -0.91
CA VAL A 46 13.74 6.87 -1.05
C VAL A 46 13.68 6.31 -2.48
N ILE A 47 13.76 7.18 -3.49
CA ILE A 47 13.78 6.78 -4.91
C ILE A 47 14.99 5.88 -5.21
N GLY A 48 16.15 6.14 -4.60
CA GLY A 48 17.36 5.34 -4.74
C GLY A 48 17.19 3.89 -4.23
N ASN A 49 16.20 3.61 -3.42
CA ASN A 49 15.85 2.26 -2.93
C ASN A 49 14.95 1.48 -3.89
N ASN A 50 14.44 2.09 -4.97
CA ASN A 50 13.58 1.41 -5.92
C ASN A 50 14.26 0.16 -6.49
N SER A 51 13.51 -0.93 -6.58
CA SER A 51 14.03 -2.18 -7.13
C SER A 51 14.43 -2.01 -8.60
N THR A 52 15.58 -2.53 -8.97
CA THR A 52 16.06 -2.57 -10.36
C THR A 52 15.52 -3.76 -11.16
N ALA A 53 14.80 -4.67 -10.50
CA ALA A 53 14.22 -5.84 -11.15
C ALA A 53 13.18 -5.43 -12.20
N LYS A 54 13.15 -6.15 -13.32
CA LYS A 54 12.16 -5.93 -14.40
C LYS A 54 10.90 -6.75 -14.22
N ALA A 55 11.00 -7.85 -13.47
CA ALA A 55 9.89 -8.73 -13.17
C ALA A 55 10.06 -9.33 -11.77
N ILE A 56 8.96 -9.75 -11.18
CA ILE A 56 8.94 -10.55 -9.96
C ILE A 56 8.03 -11.75 -10.19
N THR A 57 8.50 -12.92 -9.81
CA THR A 57 7.67 -14.10 -9.57
C THR A 57 7.89 -14.55 -8.13
N ALA A 58 6.79 -14.78 -7.40
CA ALA A 58 6.86 -15.21 -6.00
C ALA A 58 5.74 -16.19 -5.67
N LYS A 59 5.99 -17.12 -4.75
CA LYS A 59 4.92 -17.82 -4.04
C LYS A 59 4.35 -16.90 -2.99
N ILE A 60 3.03 -16.90 -2.81
CA ILE A 60 2.35 -16.10 -1.80
C ILE A 60 1.51 -16.95 -0.86
N LYS A 61 1.40 -16.50 0.39
CA LYS A 61 0.33 -16.82 1.31
C LYS A 61 -0.52 -15.56 1.45
N ALA A 62 -1.79 -15.66 1.07
CA ALA A 62 -2.75 -14.57 1.11
C ALA A 62 -3.74 -14.82 2.24
N LYS A 63 -4.02 -13.77 3.04
CA LYS A 63 -5.08 -13.76 4.04
C LYS A 63 -5.97 -12.54 3.79
N LEU A 64 -7.23 -12.78 3.51
CA LEU A 64 -8.26 -11.76 3.43
C LEU A 64 -9.07 -11.78 4.73
N SER A 65 -9.04 -10.67 5.46
CA SER A 65 -9.84 -10.47 6.67
C SER A 65 -11.02 -9.55 6.32
N LEU A 66 -12.21 -10.07 6.51
CA LEU A 66 -13.49 -9.39 6.35
C LEU A 66 -14.12 -9.18 7.73
N PRO A 67 -15.08 -8.27 7.91
CA PRO A 67 -15.74 -8.03 9.20
C PRO A 67 -16.35 -9.30 9.83
N SER A 68 -16.78 -10.25 9.02
CA SER A 68 -17.47 -11.47 9.45
C SER A 68 -16.70 -12.77 9.19
N ASP A 69 -15.58 -12.73 8.45
CA ASP A 69 -14.87 -13.95 8.03
C ASP A 69 -13.39 -13.69 7.72
N ASN A 70 -12.60 -14.77 7.72
CA ASN A 70 -11.20 -14.78 7.34
C ASN A 70 -10.94 -15.90 6.32
N ILE A 71 -10.46 -15.52 5.16
CA ILE A 71 -10.10 -16.45 4.09
C ILE A 71 -8.58 -16.48 3.96
N SER A 72 -7.99 -17.69 4.04
CA SER A 72 -6.56 -17.88 3.83
C SER A 72 -6.31 -18.87 2.70
N THR A 73 -5.41 -18.52 1.81
CA THR A 73 -5.04 -19.39 0.68
C THR A 73 -3.58 -19.16 0.29
N SER A 74 -3.07 -20.02 -0.57
CA SER A 74 -1.76 -19.87 -1.20
C SER A 74 -1.93 -19.50 -2.66
N GLY A 75 -0.82 -19.07 -3.28
CA GLY A 75 -0.86 -18.70 -4.69
C GLY A 75 0.47 -18.26 -5.24
N THR A 76 0.41 -17.52 -6.33
CA THR A 76 1.57 -16.88 -6.96
C THR A 76 1.27 -15.43 -7.25
N LEU A 77 2.27 -14.57 -7.00
CA LEU A 77 2.33 -13.20 -7.48
C LEU A 77 3.31 -13.14 -8.64
N ARG A 78 2.93 -12.52 -9.74
CA ARG A 78 3.78 -12.26 -10.89
C ARG A 78 3.61 -10.82 -11.32
N MET A 79 4.70 -10.12 -11.53
CA MET A 79 4.68 -8.73 -11.98
C MET A 79 5.71 -8.52 -13.07
N LYS A 80 5.35 -7.74 -14.08
CA LYS A 80 6.29 -7.18 -15.08
C LYS A 80 6.10 -5.68 -15.12
N ARG A 81 7.20 -4.95 -15.01
CA ARG A 81 7.16 -3.49 -14.98
C ARG A 81 6.50 -2.92 -16.23
N GLY A 82 5.52 -2.01 -15.99
CA GLY A 82 4.78 -1.33 -17.03
C GLY A 82 3.86 -2.23 -17.86
N GLU A 83 3.66 -3.50 -17.47
CA GLU A 83 2.82 -4.43 -18.24
C GLU A 83 1.66 -5.01 -17.40
N VAL A 84 1.97 -5.71 -16.31
CA VAL A 84 0.95 -6.47 -15.58
C VAL A 84 1.34 -6.76 -14.13
N ILE A 85 0.34 -6.79 -13.25
CA ILE A 85 0.38 -7.41 -11.93
C ILE A 85 -0.63 -8.57 -11.96
N GLN A 86 -0.19 -9.79 -11.69
CA GLN A 86 -1.02 -10.99 -11.74
C GLN A 86 -0.95 -11.72 -10.40
N VAL A 87 -2.10 -11.93 -9.77
CA VAL A 87 -2.26 -12.73 -8.55
C VAL A 87 -3.09 -13.96 -8.89
N SER A 88 -2.54 -15.13 -8.69
CA SER A 88 -3.23 -16.41 -8.86
C SER A 88 -3.38 -17.09 -7.51
N LEU A 89 -4.60 -17.40 -7.09
CA LEU A 89 -4.91 -18.05 -5.83
C LEU A 89 -5.34 -19.49 -6.10
N VAL A 90 -4.91 -20.42 -5.24
CA VAL A 90 -5.24 -21.84 -5.37
C VAL A 90 -6.34 -22.24 -4.38
N ASP A 91 -6.97 -23.39 -4.64
CA ASP A 91 -7.93 -23.98 -3.72
C ASP A 91 -7.29 -24.15 -2.32
N PRO A 92 -7.89 -23.61 -1.26
CA PRO A 92 -7.30 -23.65 0.08
C PRO A 92 -7.20 -25.08 0.67
N ILE A 93 -8.00 -26.02 0.17
CA ILE A 93 -8.02 -27.41 0.62
C ILE A 93 -7.02 -28.26 -0.18
N LEU A 94 -7.10 -28.20 -1.51
CA LEU A 94 -6.25 -29.02 -2.39
C LEU A 94 -4.86 -28.39 -2.60
N GLY A 95 -4.74 -27.07 -2.52
CA GLY A 95 -3.47 -26.34 -2.57
C GLY A 95 -2.77 -26.33 -3.94
N ILE A 96 -3.36 -26.88 -4.98
CA ILE A 96 -2.72 -27.06 -6.29
C ILE A 96 -3.50 -26.47 -7.47
N THR A 97 -4.82 -26.40 -7.37
CA THR A 97 -5.66 -25.92 -8.47
C THR A 97 -5.91 -24.41 -8.35
N GLU A 98 -5.57 -23.63 -9.38
CA GLU A 98 -5.90 -22.21 -9.43
C GLU A 98 -7.42 -22.03 -9.47
N VAL A 99 -7.96 -21.31 -8.52
CA VAL A 99 -9.40 -21.03 -8.39
C VAL A 99 -9.78 -19.61 -8.71
N VAL A 100 -8.88 -18.66 -8.43
CA VAL A 100 -9.07 -17.23 -8.74
C VAL A 100 -7.80 -16.69 -9.37
N ARG A 101 -7.96 -15.87 -10.41
CA ARG A 101 -6.88 -15.06 -10.97
C ARG A 101 -7.33 -13.61 -11.06
N ILE A 102 -6.46 -12.72 -10.62
CA ILE A 102 -6.63 -11.27 -10.72
C ILE A 102 -5.48 -10.74 -11.55
N GLU A 103 -5.78 -9.95 -12.58
CA GLU A 103 -4.76 -9.26 -13.38
C GLU A 103 -5.11 -7.77 -13.44
N PHE A 104 -4.10 -6.95 -13.20
CA PHE A 104 -4.12 -5.52 -13.45
C PHE A 104 -3.18 -5.22 -14.60
N THR A 105 -3.69 -4.61 -15.65
CA THR A 105 -2.92 -4.10 -16.79
C THR A 105 -3.12 -2.59 -16.89
N LYS A 106 -2.45 -1.93 -17.84
CA LYS A 106 -2.63 -0.47 -18.05
C LYS A 106 -4.08 -0.07 -18.29
N ASP A 107 -4.84 -0.92 -18.97
CA ASP A 107 -6.15 -0.54 -19.50
C ASP A 107 -7.32 -1.12 -18.68
N LYS A 108 -7.10 -2.24 -18.01
CA LYS A 108 -8.19 -3.00 -17.41
C LYS A 108 -7.80 -3.86 -16.22
N VAL A 109 -8.82 -4.22 -15.48
CA VAL A 109 -8.79 -5.26 -14.46
C VAL A 109 -9.48 -6.50 -15.02
N LEU A 110 -8.85 -7.66 -14.88
CA LEU A 110 -9.41 -8.96 -15.18
C LEU A 110 -9.46 -9.78 -13.88
N ILE A 111 -10.63 -10.29 -13.52
CA ILE A 111 -10.82 -11.25 -12.41
C ILE A 111 -11.49 -12.49 -12.98
N ILE A 112 -10.89 -13.64 -12.75
CA ILE A 112 -11.43 -14.95 -13.21
C ILE A 112 -11.75 -15.80 -12.01
N ASP A 113 -13.02 -16.20 -11.88
CA ASP A 113 -13.50 -17.27 -11.00
C ASP A 113 -13.54 -18.58 -11.81
N ARG A 114 -12.54 -19.43 -11.61
CA ARG A 114 -12.44 -20.70 -12.37
C ARG A 114 -13.45 -21.73 -11.92
N LEU A 115 -13.82 -21.75 -10.65
CA LEU A 115 -14.80 -22.70 -10.12
C LEU A 115 -16.20 -22.38 -10.66
N GLY A 116 -16.58 -21.09 -10.66
CA GLY A 116 -17.86 -20.64 -11.20
C GLY A 116 -17.87 -20.46 -12.72
N ARG A 117 -16.74 -20.60 -13.40
CA ARG A 117 -16.57 -20.28 -14.83
C ARG A 117 -17.11 -18.91 -15.18
N ARG A 118 -16.72 -17.91 -14.38
CA ARG A 118 -17.16 -16.51 -14.51
C ARG A 118 -15.95 -15.59 -14.54
N TYR A 119 -16.12 -14.42 -15.11
CA TYR A 119 -15.06 -13.42 -15.11
C TYR A 119 -15.61 -12.01 -15.16
N LEU A 120 -14.81 -11.08 -14.67
CA LEU A 120 -14.91 -9.63 -14.87
C LEU A 120 -13.76 -9.20 -15.78
N GLU A 121 -14.03 -8.39 -16.75
CA GLU A 121 -13.03 -7.69 -17.55
C GLU A 121 -13.54 -6.27 -17.85
N GLU A 122 -13.03 -5.30 -17.11
CA GLU A 122 -13.51 -3.91 -17.17
C GLU A 122 -12.36 -2.91 -17.02
N PRO A 123 -12.46 -1.71 -17.62
CA PRO A 123 -11.55 -0.63 -17.33
C PRO A 123 -11.69 -0.17 -15.87
N TYR A 124 -10.65 0.44 -15.31
CA TYR A 124 -10.62 0.92 -13.91
C TYR A 124 -11.80 1.82 -13.57
N SER A 125 -12.23 2.66 -14.52
CA SER A 125 -13.36 3.57 -14.36
C SER A 125 -14.74 2.90 -14.19
N LYS A 126 -14.84 1.61 -14.47
CA LYS A 126 -16.07 0.82 -14.28
C LYS A 126 -16.03 -0.11 -13.08
N VAL A 127 -14.93 -0.10 -12.33
CA VAL A 127 -14.82 -0.86 -11.07
C VAL A 127 -14.94 0.14 -9.93
N ASP A 128 -16.13 0.23 -9.34
CA ASP A 128 -16.54 1.29 -8.41
C ASP A 128 -15.52 1.62 -7.33
N PHE A 129 -14.97 0.62 -6.65
CA PHE A 129 -14.02 0.86 -5.57
C PHE A 129 -12.68 1.41 -6.08
N LEU A 130 -12.22 1.00 -7.28
CA LEU A 130 -11.01 1.54 -7.90
C LEU A 130 -11.22 2.96 -8.38
N GLN A 131 -12.38 3.23 -8.99
CA GLN A 131 -12.75 4.56 -9.44
C GLN A 131 -12.85 5.55 -8.28
N LYS A 132 -13.57 5.19 -7.21
CA LYS A 132 -13.76 6.04 -6.01
C LYS A 132 -12.44 6.32 -5.29
N ALA A 133 -11.53 5.36 -5.26
CA ALA A 133 -10.19 5.52 -4.67
C ALA A 133 -9.19 6.16 -5.64
N GLY A 134 -9.59 6.52 -6.87
CA GLY A 134 -8.70 7.09 -7.88
C GLY A 134 -7.56 6.16 -8.32
N ILE A 135 -7.74 4.85 -8.16
CA ILE A 135 -6.69 3.86 -8.38
C ILE A 135 -6.47 3.63 -9.88
N SER A 136 -5.23 3.82 -10.33
CA SER A 136 -4.75 3.51 -11.67
C SER A 136 -3.75 2.34 -11.64
N PHE A 137 -3.43 1.79 -12.82
CA PHE A 137 -2.38 0.78 -12.94
C PHE A 137 -1.04 1.28 -12.38
N ASN A 138 -0.61 2.48 -12.73
CA ASN A 138 0.67 3.04 -12.27
C ASN A 138 0.72 3.17 -10.75
N MET A 139 -0.39 3.54 -10.12
CA MET A 139 -0.47 3.59 -8.66
C MET A 139 -0.36 2.19 -8.04
N LEU A 140 -1.13 1.21 -8.55
CA LEU A 140 -1.03 -0.18 -8.09
C LEU A 140 0.37 -0.74 -8.30
N GLU A 141 0.96 -0.48 -9.46
CA GLU A 141 2.33 -0.89 -9.74
C GLU A 141 3.30 -0.34 -8.70
N SER A 142 3.26 0.97 -8.43
CA SER A 142 4.13 1.57 -7.42
C SER A 142 3.90 1.01 -6.02
N LEU A 143 2.64 0.75 -5.64
CA LEU A 143 2.32 0.12 -4.36
C LEU A 143 2.95 -1.27 -4.25
N PHE A 144 2.76 -2.15 -5.22
CA PHE A 144 3.32 -3.50 -5.22
C PHE A 144 4.85 -3.55 -5.41
N TRP A 145 5.45 -2.50 -5.98
CA TRP A 145 6.90 -2.37 -6.09
C TRP A 145 7.55 -1.64 -4.92
N ASN A 146 6.77 -1.23 -3.90
CA ASN A 146 7.25 -0.45 -2.76
C ASN A 146 7.94 0.86 -3.18
N GLU A 147 7.28 1.63 -4.03
CA GLU A 147 7.82 2.84 -4.63
C GLU A 147 6.94 4.05 -4.36
N LEU A 148 7.55 5.24 -4.34
CA LEU A 148 6.79 6.49 -4.38
C LEU A 148 6.10 6.64 -5.73
N PHE A 149 5.00 7.37 -5.77
CA PHE A 149 4.30 7.72 -7.01
C PHE A 149 3.66 9.11 -6.90
N GLN A 150 3.37 9.68 -8.07
CA GLN A 150 2.55 10.88 -8.20
C GLN A 150 1.46 10.60 -9.25
N PRO A 151 0.16 10.72 -8.88
CA PRO A 151 -0.94 10.48 -9.83
C PRO A 151 -0.81 11.35 -11.08
N GLY A 152 -1.01 10.72 -12.24
CA GLY A 152 -0.93 11.39 -13.53
C GLY A 152 0.46 11.76 -14.02
N LYS A 153 1.53 11.44 -13.26
CA LYS A 153 2.92 11.65 -13.67
C LYS A 153 3.62 10.32 -13.93
N THR A 154 4.59 10.36 -14.83
CA THR A 154 5.44 9.20 -15.15
C THR A 154 6.73 9.18 -14.34
N GLY A 155 7.01 10.23 -13.56
CA GLY A 155 8.19 10.37 -12.72
C GLY A 155 7.87 11.10 -11.43
N ILE A 156 8.86 11.15 -10.53
CA ILE A 156 8.78 11.81 -9.23
C ILE A 156 9.54 13.14 -9.32
N ASP A 157 8.88 14.25 -9.01
CA ASP A 157 9.56 15.50 -8.67
C ASP A 157 9.65 15.63 -7.15
N ALA A 158 10.86 15.52 -6.62
CA ALA A 158 11.10 15.60 -5.18
C ALA A 158 10.63 16.90 -4.53
N LYS A 159 10.50 17.97 -5.32
CA LYS A 159 10.03 19.29 -4.84
C LYS A 159 8.55 19.33 -4.54
N ASP A 160 7.77 18.42 -5.11
CA ASP A 160 6.33 18.34 -4.88
C ASP A 160 5.99 17.71 -3.53
N PHE A 161 6.98 17.08 -2.87
CA PHE A 161 6.80 16.46 -1.56
C PHE A 161 7.10 17.46 -0.44
N SER A 162 6.31 17.41 0.61
CA SER A 162 6.53 18.11 1.87
C SER A 162 6.70 17.11 3.01
N LEU A 163 7.43 17.52 4.05
CA LEU A 163 7.45 16.79 5.31
C LEU A 163 6.12 17.04 6.03
N LYS A 164 5.39 15.98 6.32
CA LYS A 164 4.07 16.01 6.98
C LYS A 164 4.16 15.71 8.47
N ALA A 165 5.00 14.75 8.85
CA ALA A 165 5.23 14.37 10.23
C ALA A 165 6.65 13.84 10.41
N GLU A 166 7.14 13.96 11.62
CA GLU A 166 8.45 13.50 12.05
C GLU A 166 8.29 12.79 13.38
N GLU A 167 8.61 11.52 13.39
CA GLU A 167 8.69 10.66 14.58
C GLU A 167 10.13 10.18 14.72
N ALA A 168 10.51 9.55 15.85
CA ALA A 168 11.90 9.25 16.16
C ALA A 168 12.68 8.67 14.97
N ASP A 169 12.22 7.57 14.40
CA ASP A 169 12.90 6.83 13.33
C ASP A 169 12.18 6.95 11.97
N LEU A 170 11.03 7.61 11.90
CA LEU A 170 10.21 7.73 10.71
C LEU A 170 10.01 9.18 10.28
N LEU A 171 10.05 9.39 8.99
CA LEU A 171 9.65 10.63 8.33
C LEU A 171 8.43 10.32 7.45
N THR A 172 7.35 11.06 7.66
CA THR A 172 6.20 11.01 6.76
C THR A 172 6.31 12.17 5.78
N ILE A 173 6.59 11.84 4.53
CA ILE A 173 6.59 12.76 3.40
C ILE A 173 5.31 12.59 2.59
N GLY A 174 4.92 13.59 1.81
CA GLY A 174 3.74 13.46 0.97
C GLY A 174 3.27 14.75 0.35
N PHE A 175 2.12 14.68 -0.28
CA PHE A 175 1.46 15.79 -0.96
C PHE A 175 -0.07 15.59 -0.92
N LYS A 176 -0.80 16.64 -1.32
CA LYS A 176 -2.26 16.60 -1.47
C LYS A 176 -2.61 17.08 -2.87
N ASP A 177 -3.64 16.47 -3.43
CA ASP A 177 -4.38 17.04 -4.55
C ASP A 177 -5.74 17.59 -4.07
N LYS A 178 -6.63 17.88 -5.00
CA LYS A 178 -7.96 18.42 -4.69
C LYS A 178 -8.83 17.45 -3.85
N TYR A 179 -8.63 16.16 -3.99
CA TYR A 179 -9.52 15.12 -3.47
C TYR A 179 -8.84 14.22 -2.44
N LEU A 180 -7.55 13.92 -2.63
CA LEU A 180 -6.83 12.90 -1.89
C LEU A 180 -5.56 13.46 -1.23
N ASP A 181 -5.25 12.91 -0.07
CA ASP A 181 -4.05 13.13 0.69
C ASP A 181 -3.16 11.89 0.61
N TYR A 182 -1.93 12.05 0.09
CA TYR A 182 -0.94 11.00 -0.08
C TYR A 182 0.17 11.15 0.94
N SER A 183 0.43 10.12 1.71
CA SER A 183 1.44 10.09 2.76
C SER A 183 2.29 8.83 2.64
N PHE A 184 3.59 8.99 2.78
CA PHE A 184 4.59 7.94 2.67
C PHE A 184 5.47 7.99 3.92
N ALA A 185 5.31 7.00 4.82
CA ALA A 185 6.14 6.86 6.00
C ALA A 185 7.42 6.09 5.63
N THR A 186 8.55 6.71 5.83
CA THR A 186 9.87 6.23 5.44
C THR A 186 10.83 6.22 6.61
N GLU A 187 11.75 5.27 6.65
CA GLU A 187 12.82 5.27 7.66
C GLU A 187 13.74 6.49 7.45
N ARG A 188 14.00 7.24 8.49
CA ARG A 188 14.83 8.45 8.45
C ARG A 188 16.24 8.17 7.92
N SER A 189 16.87 7.10 8.38
CA SER A 189 18.26 6.79 8.09
C SER A 189 18.45 6.14 6.73
N SER A 190 17.55 5.24 6.33
CA SER A 190 17.70 4.42 5.11
C SER A 190 16.84 4.90 3.96
N GLY A 191 15.82 5.71 4.20
CA GLY A 191 14.80 6.07 3.21
C GLY A 191 13.86 4.92 2.85
N LYS A 192 13.89 3.79 3.57
CA LYS A 192 13.04 2.63 3.29
C LYS A 192 11.56 2.98 3.49
N LEU A 193 10.75 2.76 2.47
CA LEU A 193 9.30 3.01 2.53
C LEU A 193 8.61 1.92 3.34
N ARG A 194 8.02 2.31 4.49
CA ARG A 194 7.34 1.41 5.43
C ARG A 194 5.84 1.38 5.26
N GLN A 195 5.27 2.49 4.82
CA GLN A 195 3.82 2.60 4.63
C GLN A 195 3.49 3.66 3.60
N THR A 196 2.50 3.38 2.77
CA THR A 196 1.81 4.36 1.93
C THR A 196 0.37 4.49 2.41
N SER A 197 -0.08 5.72 2.65
CA SER A 197 -1.45 6.02 3.06
C SER A 197 -2.09 6.98 2.07
N ILE A 198 -3.31 6.69 1.67
CA ILE A 198 -4.13 7.53 0.79
C ILE A 198 -5.47 7.72 1.47
N SER A 199 -5.90 8.96 1.65
CA SER A 199 -7.18 9.27 2.28
C SER A 199 -7.87 10.44 1.58
N THR A 200 -9.17 10.56 1.77
CA THR A 200 -9.94 11.72 1.28
C THR A 200 -9.62 12.97 2.08
N VAL A 201 -9.51 14.13 1.41
CA VAL A 201 -9.02 15.38 2.04
C VAL A 201 -9.99 15.97 3.06
N ASN A 202 -11.27 15.97 2.80
CA ASN A 202 -12.27 16.70 3.62
C ASN A 202 -13.30 15.81 4.29
N SER A 203 -13.14 14.51 4.18
CA SER A 203 -14.04 13.52 4.75
C SER A 203 -13.26 12.27 5.14
N ALA A 204 -13.72 11.57 6.14
CA ALA A 204 -13.16 10.24 6.50
C ALA A 204 -13.81 9.11 5.68
N ASP A 205 -14.23 9.41 4.43
CA ASP A 205 -15.03 8.47 3.65
C ASP A 205 -14.25 7.23 3.26
N TYR A 206 -12.98 7.40 2.90
CA TYR A 206 -12.16 6.28 2.47
C TYR A 206 -10.70 6.47 2.90
N SER A 207 -10.08 5.39 3.34
CA SER A 207 -8.63 5.33 3.51
C SER A 207 -8.09 4.01 3.00
N LEU A 208 -6.93 4.09 2.37
CA LEU A 208 -6.14 2.96 1.89
C LEU A 208 -4.77 3.05 2.55
N ASN A 209 -4.38 2.02 3.30
CA ASN A 209 -3.05 1.89 3.85
C ASN A 209 -2.38 0.66 3.27
N PHE A 210 -1.16 0.84 2.79
CA PHE A 210 -0.32 -0.23 2.29
C PHE A 210 0.93 -0.30 3.17
N VAL A 211 1.03 -1.34 4.00
CA VAL A 211 2.11 -1.52 4.98
C VAL A 211 3.09 -2.57 4.46
N TYR A 212 4.38 -2.27 4.57
CA TYR A 212 5.47 -3.11 4.09
C TYR A 212 6.33 -3.60 5.24
N ASP A 213 6.64 -4.89 5.24
CA ASP A 213 7.42 -5.53 6.30
C ASP A 213 8.28 -6.70 5.76
N ASP A 214 9.03 -7.35 6.64
CA ASP A 214 9.90 -8.49 6.33
C ASP A 214 10.86 -8.19 5.15
N PHE A 215 11.58 -7.06 5.24
CA PHE A 215 12.48 -6.60 4.20
C PHE A 215 13.71 -7.49 4.07
N LYS A 216 14.00 -7.93 2.85
CA LYS A 216 15.18 -8.76 2.50
C LYS A 216 15.83 -8.26 1.23
N GLU A 217 17.05 -8.67 1.02
CA GLU A 217 17.79 -8.38 -0.23
C GLU A 217 17.09 -9.07 -1.41
N PHE A 218 16.91 -8.30 -2.51
CA PHE A 218 16.41 -8.78 -3.79
C PHE A 218 16.98 -7.93 -4.93
N CYS A 219 17.77 -8.53 -5.82
CA CYS A 219 18.40 -7.87 -6.96
C CYS A 219 19.27 -6.66 -6.57
N GLY A 220 20.01 -6.75 -5.47
CA GLY A 220 20.90 -5.69 -4.99
C GLY A 220 20.21 -4.55 -4.24
N GLN A 221 18.91 -4.65 -4.01
CA GLN A 221 18.11 -3.70 -3.25
C GLN A 221 17.32 -4.40 -2.14
N THR A 222 16.85 -3.64 -1.18
CA THR A 222 15.95 -4.16 -0.12
C THR A 222 14.52 -4.14 -0.61
N PHE A 223 13.81 -5.28 -0.54
CA PHE A 223 12.44 -5.43 -0.98
C PHE A 223 11.56 -6.05 0.11
N PRO A 224 10.28 -5.62 0.30
CA PRO A 224 9.39 -6.22 1.29
C PRO A 224 8.95 -7.61 0.86
N TYR A 225 8.94 -8.55 1.82
CA TYR A 225 8.39 -9.90 1.64
C TYR A 225 7.03 -10.06 2.30
N SER A 226 6.55 -9.03 2.98
CA SER A 226 5.21 -8.95 3.55
C SER A 226 4.57 -7.61 3.19
N GLU A 227 3.37 -7.67 2.64
CA GLU A 227 2.57 -6.53 2.27
C GLU A 227 1.18 -6.68 2.87
N THR A 228 0.67 -5.62 3.49
CA THR A 228 -0.69 -5.60 4.05
C THR A 228 -1.42 -4.38 3.52
N LEU A 229 -2.48 -4.64 2.78
CA LEU A 229 -3.41 -3.64 2.29
C LEU A 229 -4.60 -3.55 3.23
N GLN A 230 -4.87 -2.37 3.76
CA GLN A 230 -6.04 -2.07 4.58
C GLN A 230 -6.89 -1.02 3.87
N PHE A 231 -8.13 -1.34 3.65
CA PHE A 231 -9.12 -0.42 3.10
C PHE A 231 -10.22 -0.19 4.14
N ALA A 232 -10.41 1.07 4.54
CA ALA A 232 -11.52 1.47 5.39
C ALA A 232 -12.49 2.35 4.60
N SER A 233 -13.79 2.07 4.73
CA SER A 233 -14.88 2.83 4.12
C SER A 233 -15.57 3.73 5.15
N ALA A 234 -16.34 4.71 4.67
CA ALA A 234 -17.09 5.67 5.50
C ALA A 234 -18.01 5.03 6.55
N ASP A 235 -18.55 3.86 6.27
CA ASP A 235 -19.40 3.10 7.18
C ASP A 235 -18.58 2.27 8.21
N GLY A 236 -17.26 2.49 8.28
CA GLY A 236 -16.36 1.85 9.24
C GLY A 236 -16.02 0.40 8.91
N LYS A 237 -16.40 -0.11 7.73
CA LYS A 237 -15.99 -1.44 7.30
C LYS A 237 -14.51 -1.43 6.99
N LEU A 238 -13.78 -2.36 7.58
CA LEU A 238 -12.38 -2.60 7.34
C LEU A 238 -12.21 -3.90 6.54
N LEU A 239 -11.51 -3.81 5.41
CA LEU A 239 -11.04 -4.95 4.65
C LEU A 239 -9.52 -4.96 4.72
N GLU A 240 -8.94 -6.10 5.09
CA GLU A 240 -7.50 -6.27 5.12
C GLU A 240 -7.09 -7.46 4.26
N LEU A 241 -6.12 -7.23 3.36
CA LEU A 241 -5.46 -8.26 2.57
C LEU A 241 -3.99 -8.29 2.94
N SER A 242 -3.53 -9.39 3.54
CA SER A 242 -2.12 -9.62 3.81
C SER A 242 -1.54 -10.60 2.80
N LEU A 243 -0.40 -10.25 2.23
CA LEU A 243 0.38 -11.08 1.32
C LEU A 243 1.76 -11.33 1.94
N ARG A 244 2.13 -12.60 2.10
CA ARG A 244 3.50 -13.01 2.47
C ARG A 244 4.13 -13.70 1.29
N MET A 245 5.24 -13.17 0.82
CA MET A 245 5.96 -13.63 -0.34
C MET A 245 7.13 -14.54 0.04
N SER A 246 7.45 -15.48 -0.83
CA SER A 246 8.63 -16.33 -0.70
C SER A 246 9.15 -16.78 -2.07
N GLY A 247 10.46 -17.07 -2.14
CA GLY A 247 11.10 -17.54 -3.36
C GLY A 247 11.02 -16.52 -4.51
N LEU A 248 11.23 -15.23 -4.20
CA LEU A 248 11.25 -14.18 -5.21
C LEU A 248 12.32 -14.44 -6.27
N LYS A 249 11.95 -14.24 -7.53
CA LYS A 249 12.81 -14.34 -8.69
C LYS A 249 12.57 -13.19 -9.64
N ASN A 250 13.64 -12.65 -10.22
CA ASN A 250 13.55 -11.70 -11.33
C ASN A 250 13.42 -12.48 -12.64
N ASP A 251 12.26 -13.09 -12.84
CA ASP A 251 11.95 -13.95 -13.97
C ASP A 251 10.81 -13.35 -14.78
N SER A 252 11.08 -13.07 -16.06
CA SER A 252 10.13 -12.51 -17.01
C SER A 252 9.68 -13.52 -18.08
N ASP A 253 10.10 -14.79 -18.00
CA ASP A 253 9.75 -15.80 -19.00
C ASP A 253 8.37 -16.43 -18.74
N TRP A 254 7.35 -15.59 -18.80
CA TRP A 254 5.94 -15.99 -18.68
C TRP A 254 5.03 -15.00 -19.42
N SER A 255 3.83 -15.48 -19.83
CA SER A 255 2.87 -14.65 -20.56
C SER A 255 2.24 -13.58 -19.67
N ALA A 256 2.35 -12.33 -20.06
CA ALA A 256 1.74 -11.19 -19.38
C ALA A 256 0.22 -11.07 -19.62
N SER A 257 -0.37 -11.91 -20.46
CA SER A 257 -1.79 -11.87 -20.76
C SER A 257 -2.46 -13.22 -20.53
N THR A 258 -3.66 -13.18 -19.95
CA THR A 258 -4.52 -14.35 -19.79
C THR A 258 -5.64 -14.30 -20.82
N LYS A 259 -5.80 -15.41 -21.55
CA LYS A 259 -6.97 -15.60 -22.42
C LYS A 259 -8.09 -16.23 -21.62
N VAL A 260 -9.25 -15.58 -21.57
CA VAL A 260 -10.46 -16.13 -20.97
C VAL A 260 -11.12 -17.10 -21.94
N SER A 261 -11.48 -18.28 -21.46
CA SER A 261 -12.21 -19.26 -22.27
C SER A 261 -13.61 -18.74 -22.63
N SER A 262 -14.07 -19.02 -23.86
CA SER A 262 -15.43 -18.70 -24.30
C SER A 262 -16.54 -19.44 -23.51
N ARG A 263 -16.15 -20.41 -22.69
CA ARG A 263 -17.06 -21.13 -21.77
C ARG A 263 -17.36 -20.36 -20.49
N TYR A 264 -16.70 -19.22 -20.26
CA TYR A 264 -16.86 -18.40 -19.06
C TYR A 264 -17.88 -17.29 -19.31
N GLN A 265 -18.74 -17.07 -18.34
CA GLN A 265 -19.72 -15.98 -18.36
C GLN A 265 -19.08 -14.69 -17.86
N LYS A 266 -19.21 -13.62 -18.65
CA LYS A 266 -18.83 -12.28 -18.17
C LYS A 266 -19.89 -11.77 -17.17
N LEU A 267 -19.43 -11.25 -16.03
CA LEU A 267 -20.26 -10.61 -15.01
C LEU A 267 -19.78 -9.18 -14.77
N ASP A 268 -20.65 -8.36 -14.18
CA ASP A 268 -20.26 -7.06 -13.62
C ASP A 268 -19.50 -7.24 -12.31
N ALA A 269 -18.82 -6.17 -11.84
CA ALA A 269 -17.94 -6.21 -10.68
C ALA A 269 -18.69 -6.57 -9.39
N GLU A 270 -19.89 -5.99 -9.19
CA GLU A 270 -20.66 -6.21 -7.98
C GLU A 270 -21.13 -7.67 -7.86
N THR A 271 -21.67 -8.20 -8.95
CA THR A 271 -22.15 -9.59 -9.02
C THR A 271 -21.02 -10.60 -8.82
N LEU A 272 -19.86 -10.37 -9.48
CA LEU A 272 -18.72 -11.27 -9.32
C LEU A 272 -18.16 -11.24 -7.90
N LEU A 273 -17.93 -10.06 -7.32
CA LEU A 273 -17.39 -9.93 -5.96
C LEU A 273 -18.33 -10.56 -4.93
N LYS A 274 -19.62 -10.30 -4.99
CA LYS A 274 -20.61 -10.97 -4.12
C LYS A 274 -20.51 -12.49 -4.23
N SER A 275 -20.37 -13.01 -5.42
CA SER A 275 -20.29 -14.45 -5.65
C SER A 275 -19.00 -15.12 -5.17
N LEU A 276 -17.90 -14.37 -5.03
CA LEU A 276 -16.64 -14.87 -4.46
C LEU A 276 -16.68 -14.89 -2.93
N ILE A 277 -17.36 -13.93 -2.31
CA ILE A 277 -17.43 -13.78 -0.84
C ILE A 277 -18.50 -14.71 -0.25
N SER A 278 -19.54 -15.08 -1.00
CA SER A 278 -20.67 -15.91 -0.52
C SER A 278 -20.39 -17.42 -0.54
N ARG A 279 -19.19 -17.85 -0.81
CA ARG A 279 -18.74 -19.26 -0.80
C ARG A 279 -17.93 -19.60 0.43
#